data_8579d1c9646d6d62d928e6e2e87cea49
#
_entry.id   8579d1c9646d6d62d928e6e2e87cea49
#
_cell.length_a   1.000
_cell.length_b   1.000
_cell.length_c   1.000
_cell.angle_alpha   90.00
_cell.angle_beta   90.00
_cell.angle_gamma   90.00
#
_symmetry.space_group_name_H-M   'P 1'
#
loop_
_entity.id
_entity.type
_entity.pdbx_description
1 polymer ?
#
loop_
_entity_poly.entity_id
_entity_poly.type
_entity_poly.pdbx_seq_one_letter_code
_entity_poly.pdbx_strand_id
1 'polypeptide(L)'
;MYTFGFSWKIWKSAKPIAPAEDILAYLKEAAEEEGIMEKIIFNTDIATAEWDSKDNLWHLVTDSGQKYSCDILFGCTGYYSYEKPFEPNFPGQENFPGKIVHPQKWTKEDDSEIIGKKVAIIGSGATAVTILPNISDSVSHVTMIQRTPSYIGAMPKTDPIAKFFNNWLPASIAVRLNRYDFNFISLN
;
A
#
# COMPACT_ATOMS: atom_id res chain seq x y z
N MET A 1 11.22 -6.24 1.44
CA MET A 1 11.44 -5.01 0.64
C MET A 1 12.66 -5.06 -0.28
N TYR A 2 13.52 -6.08 -0.21
CA TYR A 2 14.74 -6.14 -1.04
C TYR A 2 14.50 -6.26 -2.53
N THR A 3 13.31 -6.72 -2.93
CA THR A 3 12.86 -6.77 -4.33
C THR A 3 12.16 -5.48 -4.76
N PHE A 4 11.84 -4.59 -3.80
CA PHE A 4 11.24 -3.30 -4.06
C PHE A 4 12.32 -2.26 -4.39
N GLY A 5 12.03 -1.41 -5.35
CA GLY A 5 12.88 -0.30 -5.72
C GLY A 5 13.16 -0.28 -7.22
N PHE A 6 13.47 0.89 -7.72
CA PHE A 6 13.87 1.09 -9.10
C PHE A 6 15.30 0.58 -9.32
N SER A 7 15.64 0.18 -10.54
CA SER A 7 16.98 -0.33 -10.88
C SER A 7 18.08 0.73 -10.67
N TRP A 8 17.73 1.99 -10.82
CA TRP A 8 18.61 3.15 -10.66
C TRP A 8 18.59 3.75 -9.25
N LYS A 9 17.55 3.48 -8.45
CA LYS A 9 17.45 3.96 -7.05
C LYS A 9 17.26 2.78 -6.10
N ILE A 10 18.31 2.47 -5.36
CA ILE A 10 18.38 1.31 -4.48
C ILE A 10 17.61 1.59 -3.18
N TRP A 11 16.77 0.64 -2.76
CA TRP A 11 16.20 0.62 -1.42
C TRP A 11 17.27 0.29 -0.37
N LYS A 12 17.54 1.21 0.55
CA LYS A 12 18.67 1.11 1.50
C LYS A 12 18.29 0.55 2.89
N SER A 13 16.98 0.44 3.20
CA SER A 13 16.56 -0.03 4.51
C SER A 13 16.76 -1.54 4.68
N ALA A 14 17.26 -1.96 5.84
CA ALA A 14 17.38 -3.37 6.23
C ALA A 14 16.07 -3.97 6.78
N LYS A 15 14.96 -3.22 6.75
CA LYS A 15 13.64 -3.72 7.15
C LYS A 15 13.05 -4.56 6.01
N PRO A 16 12.69 -5.83 6.23
CA PRO A 16 12.05 -6.67 5.21
C PRO A 16 10.64 -6.19 4.85
N ILE A 17 9.94 -5.58 5.81
CA ILE A 17 8.65 -4.91 5.63
C ILE A 17 8.84 -3.46 6.07
N ALA A 18 8.63 -2.53 5.14
CA ALA A 18 8.79 -1.11 5.40
C ALA A 18 7.45 -0.47 5.82
N PRO A 19 7.47 0.52 6.73
CA PRO A 19 6.34 1.39 6.98
C PRO A 19 5.94 2.16 5.71
N ALA A 20 4.67 2.55 5.62
CA ALA A 20 4.15 3.27 4.45
C ALA A 20 4.85 4.62 4.22
N GLU A 21 5.19 5.32 5.30
CA GLU A 21 5.94 6.57 5.27
C GLU A 21 7.33 6.43 4.66
N ASP A 22 8.05 5.34 4.94
CA ASP A 22 9.37 5.07 4.36
C ASP A 22 9.24 4.84 2.83
N ILE A 23 8.17 4.14 2.40
CA ILE A 23 7.87 3.88 0.98
C ILE A 23 7.52 5.19 0.28
N LEU A 24 6.67 6.00 0.90
CA LEU A 24 6.25 7.30 0.35
C LEU A 24 7.44 8.26 0.21
N ALA A 25 8.31 8.32 1.22
CA ALA A 25 9.53 9.12 1.17
C ALA A 25 10.44 8.68 0.01
N TYR A 26 10.66 7.38 -0.12
CA TYR A 26 11.44 6.82 -1.22
C TYR A 26 10.89 7.17 -2.61
N LEU A 27 9.55 7.08 -2.78
CA LEU A 27 8.89 7.43 -4.05
C LEU A 27 8.99 8.91 -4.37
N LYS A 28 8.83 9.79 -3.36
CA LYS A 28 8.99 11.23 -3.54
C LYS A 28 10.42 11.61 -3.93
N GLU A 29 11.41 11.09 -3.19
CA GLU A 29 12.82 11.31 -3.54
C GLU A 29 13.14 10.82 -4.96
N ALA A 30 12.62 9.64 -5.35
CA ALA A 30 12.81 9.12 -6.70
C ALA A 30 12.20 10.04 -7.77
N ALA A 31 11.00 10.56 -7.53
CA ALA A 31 10.33 11.46 -8.45
C ALA A 31 11.02 12.83 -8.56
N GLU A 32 11.58 13.33 -7.46
CA GLU A 32 12.35 14.57 -7.43
C GLU A 32 13.68 14.43 -8.18
N GLU A 33 14.45 13.37 -7.90
CA GLU A 33 15.74 13.09 -8.55
C GLU A 33 15.62 12.98 -10.09
N GLU A 34 14.51 12.42 -10.58
CA GLU A 34 14.24 12.25 -12.02
C GLU A 34 13.46 13.41 -12.65
N GLY A 35 13.19 14.48 -11.91
CA GLY A 35 12.41 15.62 -12.40
C GLY A 35 10.97 15.27 -12.81
N ILE A 36 10.41 14.21 -12.22
CA ILE A 36 9.04 13.75 -12.51
C ILE A 36 8.02 14.65 -11.82
N MET A 37 8.34 15.18 -10.63
CA MET A 37 7.40 16.01 -9.86
C MET A 37 6.87 17.21 -10.66
N GLU A 38 7.71 17.81 -11.49
CA GLU A 38 7.33 18.95 -12.35
C GLU A 38 6.40 18.57 -13.51
N LYS A 39 6.32 17.25 -13.83
CA LYS A 39 5.49 16.71 -14.91
C LYS A 39 4.14 16.19 -14.42
N ILE A 40 3.94 16.09 -13.10
CA ILE A 40 2.69 15.62 -12.51
C ILE A 40 1.70 16.78 -12.43
N ILE A 41 0.53 16.56 -13.01
CA ILE A 41 -0.60 17.49 -12.89
C ILE A 41 -1.50 16.98 -11.78
N PHE A 42 -1.38 17.59 -10.60
CA PHE A 42 -2.19 17.24 -9.43
C PHE A 42 -3.61 17.77 -9.52
N ASN A 43 -4.51 17.24 -8.68
CA ASN A 43 -5.91 17.65 -8.58
C ASN A 43 -6.63 17.61 -9.94
N THR A 44 -6.36 16.56 -10.71
CA THR A 44 -6.86 16.42 -12.08
C THR A 44 -7.45 15.02 -12.25
N ASP A 45 -8.77 14.93 -12.28
CA ASP A 45 -9.49 13.70 -12.53
C ASP A 45 -9.83 13.59 -14.01
N ILE A 46 -9.56 12.43 -14.60
CA ILE A 46 -9.89 12.13 -15.99
C ILE A 46 -11.31 11.56 -16.04
N ALA A 47 -12.24 12.33 -16.59
CA ALA A 47 -13.64 11.91 -16.75
C ALA A 47 -13.81 10.96 -17.94
N THR A 48 -13.17 11.25 -19.07
CA THR A 48 -13.25 10.39 -20.26
C THR A 48 -11.88 10.20 -20.92
N ALA A 49 -11.71 9.04 -21.54
CA ALA A 49 -10.56 8.73 -22.36
C ALA A 49 -11.03 8.00 -23.62
N GLU A 50 -10.87 8.60 -24.78
CA GLU A 50 -11.35 8.09 -26.06
C GLU A 50 -10.20 7.98 -27.06
N TRP A 51 -10.14 6.86 -27.76
CA TRP A 51 -9.18 6.66 -28.85
C TRP A 51 -9.76 7.15 -30.17
N ASP A 52 -9.02 7.99 -30.89
CA ASP A 52 -9.37 8.36 -32.27
C ASP A 52 -8.38 7.71 -33.25
N SER A 53 -8.90 6.82 -34.10
CA SER A 53 -8.11 6.11 -35.10
C SER A 53 -7.74 6.98 -36.34
N LYS A 54 -8.28 8.20 -36.46
CA LYS A 54 -7.94 9.09 -37.55
C LYS A 54 -6.61 9.79 -37.32
N ASP A 55 -6.40 10.26 -36.10
CA ASP A 55 -5.16 10.92 -35.70
C ASP A 55 -4.23 10.01 -34.86
N ASN A 56 -4.69 8.80 -34.52
CA ASN A 56 -3.98 7.81 -33.70
C ASN A 56 -3.59 8.35 -32.30
N LEU A 57 -4.51 9.06 -31.66
CA LEU A 57 -4.29 9.64 -30.34
C LEU A 57 -5.39 9.24 -29.36
N TRP A 58 -5.02 9.17 -28.10
CA TRP A 58 -5.96 9.22 -26.98
C TRP A 58 -6.35 10.67 -26.72
N HIS A 59 -7.64 10.94 -26.65
CA HIS A 59 -8.21 12.21 -26.23
C HIS A 59 -8.78 12.05 -24.83
N LEU A 60 -8.28 12.87 -23.90
CA LEU A 60 -8.63 12.83 -22.49
C LEU A 60 -9.39 14.12 -22.15
N VAL A 61 -10.45 14.00 -21.37
CA VAL A 61 -11.16 15.16 -20.83
C VAL A 61 -11.24 15.00 -19.30
N THR A 62 -10.87 16.06 -18.60
CA THR A 62 -10.97 16.12 -17.15
C THR A 62 -12.37 16.53 -16.70
N ASP A 63 -12.70 16.34 -15.42
CA ASP A 63 -13.95 16.81 -14.80
C ASP A 63 -14.11 18.34 -14.92
N SER A 64 -12.98 19.07 -14.91
CA SER A 64 -12.97 20.53 -15.13
C SER A 64 -13.11 20.95 -16.59
N GLY A 65 -13.21 19.99 -17.52
CA GLY A 65 -13.34 20.23 -18.97
C GLY A 65 -12.01 20.52 -19.71
N GLN A 66 -10.87 20.39 -19.05
CA GLN A 66 -9.57 20.48 -19.72
C GLN A 66 -9.35 19.28 -20.62
N LYS A 67 -8.66 19.49 -21.76
CA LYS A 67 -8.41 18.47 -22.76
C LYS A 67 -6.92 18.19 -22.87
N TYR A 68 -6.59 16.92 -22.95
CA TYR A 68 -5.23 16.42 -23.20
C TYR A 68 -5.25 15.39 -24.32
N SER A 69 -4.12 15.16 -24.94
CA SER A 69 -3.94 14.07 -25.89
C SER A 69 -2.59 13.38 -25.69
N CYS A 70 -2.54 12.09 -25.96
CA CYS A 70 -1.30 11.32 -25.88
C CYS A 70 -1.34 10.12 -26.83
N ASP A 71 -0.17 9.67 -27.24
CA ASP A 71 0.00 8.47 -28.07
C ASP A 71 -0.25 7.18 -27.28
N ILE A 72 0.14 7.18 -26.01
CA ILE A 72 0.07 6.00 -25.12
C ILE A 72 -0.59 6.41 -23.80
N LEU A 73 -1.62 5.67 -23.40
CA LEU A 73 -2.29 5.83 -22.12
C LEU A 73 -1.99 4.63 -21.20
N PHE A 74 -1.40 4.90 -20.04
CA PHE A 74 -1.21 3.91 -18.99
C PHE A 74 -2.24 4.11 -17.87
N GLY A 75 -3.15 3.15 -17.69
CA GLY A 75 -4.11 3.15 -16.60
C GLY A 75 -3.48 2.62 -15.31
N CYS A 76 -3.15 3.50 -14.37
CA CYS A 76 -2.54 3.16 -13.08
C CYS A 76 -3.43 3.52 -11.88
N THR A 77 -4.74 3.54 -12.05
CA THR A 77 -5.73 3.97 -11.05
C THR A 77 -5.92 2.97 -9.90
N GLY A 78 -5.41 1.75 -10.04
CA GLY A 78 -5.65 0.68 -9.07
C GLY A 78 -7.09 0.16 -9.12
N TYR A 79 -7.50 -0.57 -8.08
CA TYR A 79 -8.82 -1.22 -8.02
C TYR A 79 -9.65 -0.80 -6.80
N TYR A 80 -9.14 0.10 -5.96
CA TYR A 80 -9.92 0.70 -4.87
C TYR A 80 -10.63 1.97 -5.33
N SER A 81 -11.90 2.12 -4.93
CA SER A 81 -12.59 3.40 -5.03
C SER A 81 -12.10 4.33 -3.92
N TYR A 82 -11.61 5.52 -4.26
CA TYR A 82 -11.21 6.52 -3.27
C TYR A 82 -12.42 7.19 -2.61
N GLU A 83 -13.53 7.27 -3.31
CA GLU A 83 -14.76 7.92 -2.82
C GLU A 83 -15.53 7.04 -1.85
N LYS A 84 -15.72 5.77 -2.22
CA LYS A 84 -16.60 4.86 -1.48
C LYS A 84 -15.94 3.49 -1.31
N PRO A 85 -15.61 3.08 -0.08
CA PRO A 85 -15.17 1.73 0.20
C PRO A 85 -16.28 0.72 -0.10
N PHE A 86 -15.90 -0.52 -0.37
CA PHE A 86 -16.87 -1.60 -0.44
C PHE A 86 -17.34 -1.95 0.98
N GLU A 87 -18.58 -1.63 1.28
CA GLU A 87 -19.22 -1.93 2.56
C GLU A 87 -20.19 -3.11 2.38
N PRO A 88 -19.82 -4.32 2.85
CA PRO A 88 -20.73 -5.44 2.81
C PRO A 88 -21.90 -5.19 3.78
N ASN A 89 -23.11 -5.54 3.36
CA ASN A 89 -24.28 -5.48 4.24
C ASN A 89 -24.38 -6.79 5.03
N PHE A 90 -24.19 -6.72 6.35
CA PHE A 90 -24.37 -7.86 7.25
C PHE A 90 -25.79 -7.83 7.83
N PRO A 91 -26.57 -8.92 7.73
CA PRO A 91 -27.88 -8.98 8.34
C PRO A 91 -27.83 -8.70 9.84
N GLY A 92 -28.59 -7.73 10.31
CA GLY A 92 -28.66 -7.34 11.71
C GLY A 92 -27.57 -6.37 12.17
N GLN A 93 -26.73 -5.86 11.25
CA GLN A 93 -25.68 -4.90 11.64
C GLN A 93 -26.26 -3.60 12.22
N GLU A 94 -27.48 -3.26 11.87
CA GLU A 94 -28.22 -2.11 12.40
C GLU A 94 -28.54 -2.22 13.90
N ASN A 95 -28.53 -3.45 14.43
CA ASN A 95 -28.74 -3.72 15.86
C ASN A 95 -27.44 -3.72 16.68
N PHE A 96 -26.30 -3.57 16.02
CA PHE A 96 -25.01 -3.51 16.70
C PHE A 96 -24.84 -2.16 17.39
N PRO A 97 -24.71 -2.13 18.74
CA PRO A 97 -24.65 -0.87 19.49
C PRO A 97 -23.30 -0.18 19.40
N GLY A 98 -22.28 -0.84 18.84
CA GLY A 98 -20.94 -0.33 18.70
C GLY A 98 -20.72 0.41 17.39
N LYS A 99 -19.55 1.01 17.23
CA LYS A 99 -19.13 1.65 16.00
C LYS A 99 -18.60 0.61 15.01
N ILE A 100 -19.00 0.74 13.75
CA ILE A 100 -18.47 -0.03 12.62
C ILE A 100 -17.61 0.92 11.78
N VAL A 101 -16.34 0.57 11.58
CA VAL A 101 -15.38 1.38 10.83
C VAL A 101 -14.82 0.56 9.67
N HIS A 102 -14.89 1.12 8.47
CA HIS A 102 -14.15 0.57 7.34
C HIS A 102 -12.71 1.08 7.35
N PRO A 103 -11.68 0.23 7.22
CA PRO A 103 -10.26 0.64 7.34
C PRO A 103 -9.85 1.78 6.41
N GLN A 104 -10.46 1.89 5.23
CA GLN A 104 -10.20 2.99 4.29
C GLN A 104 -10.65 4.36 4.81
N LYS A 105 -11.58 4.39 5.78
CA LYS A 105 -12.11 5.60 6.42
C LYS A 105 -11.62 5.77 7.86
N TRP A 106 -10.59 5.02 8.25
CA TRP A 106 -10.03 5.07 9.60
C TRP A 106 -9.42 6.43 9.89
N THR A 107 -9.79 7.01 11.03
CA THR A 107 -9.32 8.33 11.47
C THR A 107 -8.53 8.24 12.77
N LYS A 108 -7.91 9.35 13.18
CA LYS A 108 -7.23 9.44 14.50
C LYS A 108 -8.19 9.38 15.66
N GLU A 109 -9.44 9.80 15.48
CA GLU A 109 -10.49 9.66 16.47
C GLU A 109 -10.80 8.18 16.73
N ASP A 110 -10.82 7.36 15.66
CA ASP A 110 -11.03 5.92 15.79
C ASP A 110 -9.94 5.26 16.65
N ASP A 111 -8.68 5.69 16.52
CA ASP A 111 -7.59 5.20 17.39
C ASP A 111 -7.86 5.46 18.86
N SER A 112 -8.43 6.58 19.19
CA SER A 112 -8.77 6.97 20.57
C SER A 112 -9.99 6.21 21.11
N GLU A 113 -11.00 6.01 20.27
CA GLU A 113 -12.26 5.38 20.62
C GLU A 113 -12.13 3.87 20.91
N ILE A 114 -11.15 3.19 20.30
CA ILE A 114 -10.95 1.74 20.50
C ILE A 114 -10.19 1.41 21.78
N ILE A 115 -9.58 2.38 22.47
CA ILE A 115 -8.77 2.15 23.67
C ILE A 115 -9.62 1.43 24.74
N GLY A 116 -9.11 0.29 25.20
CA GLY A 116 -9.77 -0.55 26.21
C GLY A 116 -11.05 -1.24 25.73
N LYS A 117 -11.45 -1.12 24.47
CA LYS A 117 -12.65 -1.78 23.92
C LYS A 117 -12.34 -3.22 23.51
N LYS A 118 -13.40 -4.00 23.31
CA LYS A 118 -13.34 -5.27 22.59
C LYS A 118 -13.57 -4.98 21.12
N VAL A 119 -12.62 -5.36 20.27
CA VAL A 119 -12.66 -5.08 18.82
C VAL A 119 -12.77 -6.39 18.05
N ALA A 120 -13.67 -6.43 17.06
CA ALA A 120 -13.76 -7.50 16.10
C ALA A 120 -13.26 -7.00 14.73
N ILE A 121 -12.34 -7.73 14.11
CA ILE A 121 -11.85 -7.48 12.75
C ILE A 121 -12.47 -8.54 11.84
N ILE A 122 -13.27 -8.11 10.88
CA ILE A 122 -13.89 -9.02 9.90
C ILE A 122 -13.02 -9.05 8.64
N GLY A 123 -12.41 -10.19 8.39
CA GLY A 123 -11.50 -10.44 7.27
C GLY A 123 -10.13 -10.93 7.71
N SER A 124 -9.37 -11.47 6.77
CA SER A 124 -8.02 -11.99 6.98
C SER A 124 -7.04 -11.58 5.88
N GLY A 125 -7.38 -10.55 5.09
CA GLY A 125 -6.49 -9.99 4.07
C GLY A 125 -5.37 -9.13 4.68
N ALA A 126 -4.52 -8.58 3.82
CA ALA A 126 -3.36 -7.77 4.22
C ALA A 126 -3.73 -6.64 5.20
N THR A 127 -4.86 -5.97 4.99
CA THR A 127 -5.34 -4.91 5.87
C THR A 127 -5.63 -5.42 7.28
N ALA A 128 -6.37 -6.53 7.42
CA ALA A 128 -6.71 -7.12 8.72
C ALA A 128 -5.46 -7.59 9.48
N VAL A 129 -4.52 -8.24 8.76
CA VAL A 129 -3.24 -8.70 9.32
C VAL A 129 -2.36 -7.53 9.76
N THR A 130 -2.47 -6.38 9.10
CA THR A 130 -1.76 -5.16 9.49
C THR A 130 -2.41 -4.47 10.68
N ILE A 131 -3.74 -4.35 10.72
CA ILE A 131 -4.46 -3.67 11.80
C ILE A 131 -4.28 -4.42 13.13
N LEU A 132 -4.43 -5.74 13.13
CA LEU A 132 -4.43 -6.54 14.35
C LEU A 132 -3.23 -6.26 15.29
N PRO A 133 -1.96 -6.35 14.84
CA PRO A 133 -0.82 -6.08 15.70
C PRO A 133 -0.70 -4.60 16.12
N ASN A 134 -1.22 -3.68 15.31
CA ASN A 134 -1.14 -2.26 15.60
C ASN A 134 -2.11 -1.81 16.70
N ILE A 135 -3.24 -2.50 16.87
CA ILE A 135 -4.24 -2.16 17.89
C ILE A 135 -4.18 -3.07 19.12
N SER A 136 -3.48 -4.21 19.06
CA SER A 136 -3.49 -5.26 20.11
C SER A 136 -3.15 -4.74 21.49
N ASP A 137 -2.23 -3.81 21.60
CA ASP A 137 -1.77 -3.25 22.88
C ASP A 137 -2.71 -2.16 23.43
N SER A 138 -3.57 -1.61 22.58
CA SER A 138 -4.47 -0.50 22.94
C SER A 138 -5.88 -0.98 23.34
N VAL A 139 -6.29 -2.15 22.88
CA VAL A 139 -7.63 -2.69 23.11
C VAL A 139 -7.64 -3.72 24.23
N SER A 140 -8.79 -3.93 24.87
CA SER A 140 -8.90 -4.96 25.91
C SER A 140 -8.92 -6.38 25.35
N HIS A 141 -9.41 -6.54 24.12
CA HIS A 141 -9.44 -7.81 23.40
C HIS A 141 -9.64 -7.56 21.92
N VAL A 142 -8.94 -8.30 21.05
CA VAL A 142 -9.16 -8.29 19.62
C VAL A 142 -9.51 -9.69 19.11
N THR A 143 -10.55 -9.78 18.31
CA THR A 143 -10.98 -11.02 17.65
C THR A 143 -10.92 -10.84 16.14
N MET A 144 -10.17 -11.69 15.45
CA MET A 144 -10.19 -11.76 13.98
C MET A 144 -11.21 -12.81 13.54
N ILE A 145 -12.17 -12.40 12.71
CA ILE A 145 -13.19 -13.26 12.13
C ILE A 145 -12.83 -13.49 10.66
N GLN A 146 -12.54 -14.73 10.29
CA GLN A 146 -12.13 -15.08 8.95
C GLN A 146 -12.99 -16.21 8.38
N ARG A 147 -13.29 -16.10 7.08
CA ARG A 147 -14.04 -17.13 6.37
C ARG A 147 -13.17 -18.37 6.11
N THR A 148 -11.94 -18.14 5.70
CA THR A 148 -10.96 -19.18 5.38
C THR A 148 -9.66 -18.86 6.12
N PRO A 149 -9.02 -19.83 6.78
CA PRO A 149 -7.75 -19.62 7.46
C PRO A 149 -6.68 -19.11 6.49
N SER A 150 -5.90 -18.13 6.92
CA SER A 150 -4.71 -17.62 6.20
C SER A 150 -3.46 -18.06 6.93
N TYR A 151 -2.43 -18.42 6.18
CA TYR A 151 -1.12 -18.68 6.76
C TYR A 151 -0.47 -17.36 7.16
N ILE A 152 -0.08 -17.23 8.43
CA ILE A 152 0.60 -16.06 8.97
C ILE A 152 1.96 -16.54 9.48
N GLY A 153 3.02 -16.07 8.84
CA GLY A 153 4.40 -16.32 9.25
C GLY A 153 4.94 -15.15 10.07
N ALA A 154 5.67 -15.46 11.15
CA ALA A 154 6.40 -14.47 11.89
C ALA A 154 7.77 -14.22 11.20
N MET A 155 8.07 -12.97 10.91
CA MET A 155 9.38 -12.56 10.40
C MET A 155 10.05 -11.58 11.37
N PRO A 156 11.38 -11.63 11.54
CA PRO A 156 12.08 -10.68 12.39
C PRO A 156 11.95 -9.26 11.82
N LYS A 157 11.84 -8.27 12.70
CA LYS A 157 11.76 -6.84 12.34
C LYS A 157 12.94 -6.35 11.49
N THR A 158 14.09 -6.97 11.64
CA THR A 158 15.32 -6.66 10.92
C THR A 158 15.92 -7.96 10.42
N ASP A 159 16.27 -7.99 9.15
CA ASP A 159 16.95 -9.11 8.55
C ASP A 159 18.45 -9.02 8.88
N PRO A 160 19.01 -9.97 9.66
CA PRO A 160 20.41 -9.95 10.05
C PRO A 160 21.36 -10.16 8.86
N ILE A 161 20.97 -10.94 7.86
CA ILE A 161 21.76 -11.22 6.66
C ILE A 161 21.83 -9.97 5.80
N ALA A 162 20.69 -9.33 5.54
CA ALA A 162 20.64 -8.08 4.81
C ALA A 162 21.42 -6.96 5.54
N LYS A 163 21.32 -6.90 6.87
CA LYS A 163 22.10 -5.95 7.66
C LYS A 163 23.61 -6.19 7.51
N PHE A 164 24.05 -7.45 7.51
CA PHE A 164 25.45 -7.81 7.29
C PHE A 164 25.91 -7.34 5.90
N PHE A 165 25.19 -7.68 4.84
CA PHE A 165 25.54 -7.28 3.48
C PHE A 165 25.57 -5.76 3.30
N ASN A 166 24.57 -5.06 3.85
CA ASN A 166 24.48 -3.60 3.73
C ASN A 166 25.60 -2.87 4.47
N ASN A 167 26.16 -3.47 5.54
CA ASN A 167 27.23 -2.85 6.32
C ASN A 167 28.63 -3.11 5.75
N TRP A 168 28.82 -4.24 5.06
CA TRP A 168 30.16 -4.71 4.68
C TRP A 168 30.41 -4.70 3.17
N LEU A 169 29.39 -4.57 2.35
CA LEU A 169 29.51 -4.61 0.90
C LEU A 169 29.08 -3.30 0.25
N PRO A 170 29.66 -2.96 -0.92
CA PRO A 170 29.13 -1.88 -1.75
C PRO A 170 27.64 -2.06 -2.03
N ALA A 171 26.85 -0.98 -2.01
CA ALA A 171 25.40 -1.02 -2.10
C ALA A 171 24.86 -1.82 -3.31
N SER A 172 25.54 -1.73 -4.47
CA SER A 172 25.16 -2.47 -5.68
C SER A 172 25.29 -3.99 -5.55
N ILE A 173 26.27 -4.46 -4.76
CA ILE A 173 26.49 -5.88 -4.48
C ILE A 173 25.53 -6.35 -3.39
N ALA A 174 25.42 -5.60 -2.30
CA ALA A 174 24.53 -5.91 -1.19
C ALA A 174 23.07 -6.11 -1.65
N VAL A 175 22.56 -5.23 -2.51
CA VAL A 175 21.19 -5.32 -3.06
C VAL A 175 21.01 -6.58 -3.90
N ARG A 176 21.98 -6.94 -4.73
CA ARG A 176 21.88 -8.17 -5.53
C ARG A 176 21.84 -9.41 -4.64
N LEU A 177 22.70 -9.49 -3.63
CA LEU A 177 22.73 -10.62 -2.70
C LEU A 177 21.44 -10.68 -1.86
N ASN A 178 20.94 -9.58 -1.35
CA ASN A 178 19.68 -9.53 -0.62
C ASN A 178 18.49 -9.98 -1.46
N ARG A 179 18.45 -9.66 -2.76
CA ARG A 179 17.42 -10.15 -3.68
C ARG A 179 17.49 -11.67 -3.89
N TYR A 180 18.69 -12.23 -3.97
CA TYR A 180 18.86 -13.68 -4.10
C TYR A 180 18.44 -14.42 -2.83
N ASP A 181 18.85 -13.94 -1.66
CA ASP A 181 18.50 -14.53 -0.37
C ASP A 181 16.97 -14.52 -0.14
N PHE A 182 16.31 -13.40 -0.40
CA PHE A 182 14.86 -13.30 -0.31
C PHE A 182 14.12 -14.26 -1.25
N ASN A 183 14.58 -14.42 -2.48
CA ASN A 183 13.98 -15.36 -3.44
C ASN A 183 14.17 -16.81 -3.00
N PHE A 184 15.29 -17.15 -2.38
CA PHE A 184 15.54 -18.49 -1.84
C PHE A 184 14.62 -18.83 -0.67
N ILE A 185 14.39 -17.90 0.25
CA ILE A 185 13.48 -18.07 1.39
C ILE A 185 12.02 -18.16 0.94
N SER A 186 11.64 -17.47 -0.13
CA SER A 186 10.25 -17.47 -0.62
C SER A 186 9.87 -18.69 -1.46
N LEU A 187 10.84 -19.50 -1.90
CA LEU A 187 10.64 -20.69 -2.73
C LEU A 187 10.68 -22.01 -1.94
N ASN A 188 11.02 -22.00 -0.65
CA ASN A 188 11.00 -23.12 0.27
C ASN A 188 9.97 -22.90 1.38
#